data_3c54041fa8d16a6c3b143b0dd832289a
#
_entry.id   3c54041fa8d16a6c3b143b0dd832289a
#
_cell.length_a   1.000
_cell.length_b   1.000
_cell.length_c   1.000
_cell.angle_alpha   90.00
_cell.angle_beta   90.00
_cell.angle_gamma   90.00
#
_symmetry.space_group_name_H-M   'P 1'
#
loop_
_entity.id
_entity.type
_entity.pdbx_description
1 polymer ?
#
loop_
_entity_poly.entity_id
_entity_poly.type
_entity_poly.pdbx_seq_one_letter_code
_entity_poly.pdbx_strand_id
1 'polypeptide(L)'
;MTKKLVLIVIDGMTPAAFERAIEGGRAPALAFLAGHGDYRLATSVFPSLTPVCISSIATGSGPGVHHIPSLVWCNRQEGRIVEYGSSFPAIRAAGLSQSLVDTIYDMNARHLSRDAVTVYEALDDAGIAAAAVNITCYRGPRRYLPTVPGLTRPAYGPRRFFYYGLFESDRTGAPFAVRNRRAGSVDAYAAAVGRWLVTRDGFDFFAYYLSGYDFASHASGPDGEEAGRALEQADAAVGALFAAAGGPDEFLDRYAVVLLSDHGQTPVARAARLEEPFADLAHEVVVAASNRAGQIYIRPGASVDPAALAQRLDGFPAVDVTLRRDGDETIARRDGADAPVEKLDHPDAAWRARSALANPNAGELLVSAAEGWELADLGGRHHAGGGSHGSLVAGDSFVPVVTVGVEAEVRRITDVAPAVLAHFGVETPASMEALASVG
;
A
#
# COMPACT_ATOMS: atom_id res chain seq x y z
N MET A 1 3.11 -32.56 1.39
CA MET A 1 3.75 -31.41 0.73
C MET A 1 2.97 -30.17 1.09
N THR A 2 3.65 -29.12 1.45
CA THR A 2 3.01 -27.82 1.71
C THR A 2 2.34 -27.32 0.44
N LYS A 3 1.09 -26.84 0.51
CA LYS A 3 0.40 -26.22 -0.63
C LYS A 3 1.17 -24.99 -1.09
N LYS A 4 1.13 -24.67 -2.37
CA LYS A 4 1.56 -23.37 -2.88
C LYS A 4 0.67 -22.29 -2.31
N LEU A 5 1.15 -21.04 -2.28
CA LEU A 5 0.38 -19.93 -1.69
C LEU A 5 0.20 -18.81 -2.68
N VAL A 6 -1.03 -18.31 -2.78
CA VAL A 6 -1.38 -17.11 -3.57
C VAL A 6 -1.77 -16.00 -2.60
N LEU A 7 -1.03 -14.89 -2.64
CA LEU A 7 -1.36 -13.63 -2.00
C LEU A 7 -2.11 -12.76 -3.00
N ILE A 8 -3.35 -12.44 -2.72
CA ILE A 8 -4.20 -11.56 -3.55
C ILE A 8 -4.39 -10.24 -2.81
N VAL A 9 -3.93 -9.15 -3.40
CA VAL A 9 -4.14 -7.80 -2.88
C VAL A 9 -5.05 -7.04 -3.83
N ILE A 10 -6.23 -6.61 -3.34
CA ILE A 10 -7.16 -5.71 -4.05
C ILE A 10 -7.03 -4.34 -3.40
N ASP A 11 -6.39 -3.42 -4.11
CA ASP A 11 -6.03 -2.09 -3.64
C ASP A 11 -7.24 -1.29 -3.18
N GLY A 12 -7.15 -0.71 -1.98
CA GLY A 12 -8.15 0.18 -1.42
C GLY A 12 -9.51 -0.45 -1.09
N MET A 13 -9.66 -1.77 -1.21
CA MET A 13 -10.93 -2.47 -0.98
C MET A 13 -11.35 -2.35 0.49
N THR A 14 -12.49 -1.68 0.72
CA THR A 14 -13.03 -1.53 2.07
C THR A 14 -13.76 -2.80 2.53
N PRO A 15 -13.81 -3.09 3.85
CA PRO A 15 -14.61 -4.20 4.39
C PRO A 15 -16.06 -4.14 3.93
N ALA A 16 -16.69 -2.97 4.02
CA ALA A 16 -18.08 -2.79 3.62
C ALA A 16 -18.33 -3.04 2.12
N ALA A 17 -17.38 -2.66 1.23
CA ALA A 17 -17.49 -2.94 -0.20
C ALA A 17 -17.35 -4.45 -0.48
N PHE A 18 -16.41 -5.11 0.18
CA PHE A 18 -16.22 -6.56 0.10
C PHE A 18 -17.49 -7.30 0.55
N GLU A 19 -18.01 -7.01 1.75
CA GLU A 19 -19.20 -7.66 2.33
C GLU A 19 -20.43 -7.46 1.43
N ARG A 20 -20.71 -6.24 1.00
CA ARG A 20 -21.81 -5.97 0.07
C ARG A 20 -21.69 -6.69 -1.28
N ALA A 21 -20.47 -6.82 -1.80
CA ALA A 21 -20.27 -7.49 -3.08
C ALA A 21 -20.52 -9.01 -3.00
N ILE A 22 -20.06 -9.66 -1.92
CA ILE A 22 -20.30 -11.08 -1.70
C ILE A 22 -21.76 -11.38 -1.36
N GLU A 23 -22.39 -10.60 -0.46
CA GLU A 23 -23.80 -10.74 -0.08
C GLU A 23 -24.74 -10.48 -1.28
N GLY A 24 -24.40 -9.51 -2.10
CA GLY A 24 -25.16 -9.16 -3.32
C GLY A 24 -24.94 -10.11 -4.51
N GLY A 25 -24.11 -11.15 -4.37
CA GLY A 25 -23.79 -12.11 -5.43
C GLY A 25 -23.00 -11.52 -6.62
N ARG A 26 -22.39 -10.34 -6.45
CA ARG A 26 -21.63 -9.64 -7.49
C ARG A 26 -20.16 -10.02 -7.56
N ALA A 27 -19.66 -10.73 -6.53
CA ALA A 27 -18.28 -11.16 -6.41
C ALA A 27 -18.22 -12.66 -6.06
N PRO A 28 -18.57 -13.57 -6.98
CA PRO A 28 -18.67 -15.01 -6.70
C PRO A 28 -17.33 -15.67 -6.37
N ALA A 29 -16.20 -15.21 -6.93
CA ALA A 29 -14.89 -15.75 -6.63
C ALA A 29 -14.43 -15.34 -5.20
N LEU A 30 -14.67 -14.09 -4.82
CA LEU A 30 -14.39 -13.61 -3.45
C LEU A 30 -15.32 -14.28 -2.44
N ALA A 31 -16.61 -14.45 -2.77
CA ALA A 31 -17.58 -15.18 -1.95
C ALA A 31 -17.16 -16.65 -1.73
N PHE A 32 -16.65 -17.30 -2.78
CA PHE A 32 -16.13 -18.66 -2.69
C PHE A 32 -14.95 -18.73 -1.70
N LEU A 33 -13.96 -17.83 -1.79
CA LEU A 33 -12.84 -17.79 -0.85
C LEU A 33 -13.32 -17.52 0.59
N ALA A 34 -14.21 -16.55 0.79
CA ALA A 34 -14.76 -16.23 2.11
C ALA A 34 -15.54 -17.40 2.72
N GLY A 35 -16.23 -18.19 1.89
CA GLY A 35 -16.96 -19.37 2.34
C GLY A 35 -16.09 -20.59 2.68
N HIS A 36 -14.83 -20.61 2.25
CA HIS A 36 -13.88 -21.71 2.48
C HIS A 36 -12.73 -21.33 3.41
N GLY A 37 -12.71 -20.12 3.93
CA GLY A 37 -11.65 -19.59 4.77
C GLY A 37 -12.15 -18.81 5.98
N ASP A 38 -11.19 -18.22 6.69
CA ASP A 38 -11.44 -17.35 7.82
C ASP A 38 -11.47 -15.89 7.35
N TYR A 39 -12.62 -15.23 7.50
CA TYR A 39 -12.78 -13.79 7.27
C TYR A 39 -12.56 -13.00 8.56
N ARG A 40 -11.78 -11.94 8.47
CA ARG A 40 -11.55 -10.99 9.57
C ARG A 40 -11.17 -9.61 9.07
N LEU A 41 -11.13 -8.65 9.98
CA LEU A 41 -10.53 -7.35 9.73
C LEU A 41 -9.09 -7.33 10.22
N ALA A 42 -8.22 -6.72 9.43
CA ALA A 42 -6.87 -6.37 9.85
C ALA A 42 -6.67 -4.85 9.84
N THR A 43 -5.65 -4.38 10.54
CA THR A 43 -5.29 -2.96 10.59
C THR A 43 -4.14 -2.67 9.63
N SER A 44 -4.29 -1.63 8.81
CA SER A 44 -3.23 -1.10 7.96
C SER A 44 -2.25 -0.22 8.75
N VAL A 45 -1.12 0.15 8.13
CA VAL A 45 -0.13 1.07 8.69
C VAL A 45 -0.58 2.53 8.59
N PHE A 46 0.21 3.46 9.16
CA PHE A 46 0.05 4.90 8.94
C PHE A 46 1.35 5.49 8.37
N PRO A 47 1.25 6.36 7.36
CA PRO A 47 0.06 6.67 6.56
C PRO A 47 -0.44 5.45 5.78
N SER A 48 -1.78 5.27 5.71
CA SER A 48 -2.41 4.19 4.94
C SER A 48 -2.45 4.54 3.44
N LEU A 49 -1.26 4.63 2.86
CA LEU A 49 -0.99 4.98 1.46
C LEU A 49 -0.30 3.81 0.76
N THR A 50 -0.70 3.49 -0.46
CA THR A 50 -0.28 2.29 -1.21
C THR A 50 1.23 2.01 -1.13
N PRO A 51 2.18 2.95 -1.37
CA PRO A 51 3.61 2.66 -1.28
C PRO A 51 4.05 2.20 0.11
N VAL A 52 3.47 2.77 1.17
CA VAL A 52 3.75 2.41 2.56
C VAL A 52 3.17 1.05 2.90
N CYS A 53 1.90 0.84 2.55
CA CYS A 53 1.15 -0.38 2.84
C CYS A 53 1.73 -1.59 2.10
N ILE A 54 1.99 -1.48 0.80
CA ILE A 54 2.57 -2.57 0.00
C ILE A 54 4.01 -2.87 0.44
N SER A 55 4.79 -1.85 0.87
CA SER A 55 6.10 -2.10 1.48
C SER A 55 5.97 -2.87 2.80
N SER A 56 4.97 -2.53 3.63
CA SER A 56 4.70 -3.25 4.87
C SER A 56 4.25 -4.70 4.63
N ILE A 57 3.39 -4.95 3.65
CA ILE A 57 2.98 -6.30 3.24
C ILE A 57 4.18 -7.13 2.77
N ALA A 58 5.06 -6.53 1.95
CA ALA A 58 6.18 -7.25 1.36
C ALA A 58 7.35 -7.48 2.32
N THR A 59 7.53 -6.61 3.33
CA THR A 59 8.64 -6.68 4.30
C THR A 59 8.22 -7.17 5.67
N GLY A 60 6.93 -7.38 5.94
CA GLY A 60 6.44 -7.77 7.26
C GLY A 60 6.81 -6.78 8.36
N SER A 61 6.99 -5.51 8.04
CA SER A 61 7.46 -4.49 8.97
C SER A 61 6.78 -3.15 8.72
N GLY A 62 6.75 -2.31 9.75
CA GLY A 62 6.18 -0.97 9.63
C GLY A 62 7.15 0.05 9.00
N PRO A 63 6.67 1.29 8.75
CA PRO A 63 7.43 2.36 8.10
C PRO A 63 8.78 2.68 8.76
N GLY A 64 8.89 2.51 10.07
CA GLY A 64 10.13 2.73 10.82
C GLY A 64 11.27 1.80 10.44
N VAL A 65 10.97 0.63 9.85
CA VAL A 65 11.94 -0.37 9.42
C VAL A 65 12.16 -0.33 7.92
N HIS A 66 11.08 -0.28 7.10
CA HIS A 66 11.23 -0.30 5.64
C HIS A 66 11.53 1.07 5.02
N HIS A 67 11.41 2.17 5.77
CA HIS A 67 11.81 3.53 5.42
C HIS A 67 11.03 4.22 4.29
N ILE A 68 9.93 3.65 3.81
CA ILE A 68 9.00 4.35 2.90
C ILE A 68 8.02 5.16 3.76
N PRO A 69 8.11 6.51 3.79
CA PRO A 69 7.36 7.29 4.78
C PRO A 69 5.98 7.75 4.31
N SER A 70 5.78 7.84 2.98
CA SER A 70 4.54 8.36 2.38
C SER A 70 4.54 8.17 0.86
N LEU A 71 3.44 8.52 0.21
CA LEU A 71 3.32 8.64 -1.26
C LEU A 71 4.09 9.86 -1.78
N VAL A 72 4.07 10.96 -1.01
CA VAL A 72 4.82 12.21 -1.27
C VAL A 72 5.61 12.56 0.00
N TRP A 73 6.90 12.80 -0.13
CA TRP A 73 7.77 13.06 1.02
C TRP A 73 9.04 13.83 0.64
N CYS A 74 9.70 14.45 1.63
CA CYS A 74 10.94 15.19 1.41
C CYS A 74 12.16 14.29 1.68
N ASN A 75 12.93 13.99 0.64
CA ASN A 75 14.24 13.36 0.77
C ASN A 75 15.26 14.42 1.21
N ARG A 76 15.58 14.41 2.50
CA ARG A 76 16.52 15.40 3.09
C ARG A 76 17.93 15.28 2.54
N GLN A 77 18.36 14.06 2.16
CA GLN A 77 19.72 13.84 1.62
C GLN A 77 19.85 14.41 0.20
N GLU A 78 18.80 14.30 -0.60
CA GLU A 78 18.78 14.81 -1.97
C GLU A 78 18.20 16.24 -2.05
N GLY A 79 17.64 16.77 -0.96
CA GLY A 79 17.07 18.12 -0.88
C GLY A 79 15.85 18.34 -1.79
N ARG A 80 15.08 17.28 -2.09
CA ARG A 80 13.95 17.31 -3.02
C ARG A 80 12.73 16.57 -2.51
N ILE A 81 11.60 16.83 -3.11
CA ILE A 81 10.39 16.01 -2.96
C ILE A 81 10.53 14.73 -3.79
N VAL A 82 10.19 13.61 -3.17
CA VAL A 82 9.94 12.31 -3.81
C VAL A 82 8.43 12.19 -4.02
N GLU A 83 8.03 11.75 -5.20
CA GLU A 83 6.64 11.63 -5.62
C GLU A 83 6.44 10.29 -6.34
N TYR A 84 5.60 9.40 -5.78
CA TYR A 84 5.40 8.05 -6.30
C TYR A 84 4.15 7.89 -7.19
N GLY A 85 3.48 8.97 -7.56
CA GLY A 85 2.39 8.90 -8.52
C GLY A 85 1.02 9.33 -8.00
N SER A 86 0.96 10.34 -7.09
CA SER A 86 -0.32 10.86 -6.57
C SER A 86 -1.20 11.44 -7.68
N SER A 87 -0.64 12.29 -8.55
CA SER A 87 -1.31 12.80 -9.74
C SER A 87 -0.34 13.26 -10.81
N PHE A 88 -0.80 13.39 -12.05
CA PHE A 88 0.05 13.90 -13.13
C PHE A 88 0.55 15.35 -12.85
N PRO A 89 -0.27 16.31 -12.35
CA PRO A 89 0.23 17.60 -11.93
C PRO A 89 1.29 17.55 -10.83
N ALA A 90 1.14 16.68 -9.82
CA ALA A 90 2.13 16.50 -8.75
C ALA A 90 3.44 15.91 -9.29
N ILE A 91 3.37 14.86 -10.09
CA ILE A 91 4.51 14.27 -10.80
C ILE A 91 5.27 15.33 -11.61
N ARG A 92 4.54 16.20 -12.32
CA ARG A 92 5.13 17.30 -13.10
C ARG A 92 5.79 18.34 -12.21
N ALA A 93 5.17 18.68 -11.07
CA ALA A 93 5.70 19.65 -10.11
C ALA A 93 6.96 19.13 -9.40
N ALA A 94 7.01 17.85 -9.06
CA ALA A 94 8.18 17.20 -8.47
C ALA A 94 9.29 16.90 -9.50
N GLY A 95 8.97 16.91 -10.81
CA GLY A 95 9.90 16.58 -11.89
C GLY A 95 9.57 15.24 -12.55
N LEU A 96 8.94 15.28 -13.72
CA LEU A 96 8.37 14.12 -14.41
C LEU A 96 9.34 12.94 -14.55
N SER A 97 10.56 13.18 -15.04
CA SER A 97 11.54 12.10 -15.25
C SER A 97 11.99 11.48 -13.95
N GLN A 98 12.19 12.29 -12.91
CA GLN A 98 12.65 11.80 -11.61
C GLN A 98 11.54 11.05 -10.88
N SER A 99 10.30 11.54 -10.91
CA SER A 99 9.16 10.84 -10.30
C SER A 99 8.92 9.47 -10.94
N LEU A 100 9.08 9.34 -12.25
CA LEU A 100 9.02 8.03 -12.92
C LEU A 100 10.17 7.10 -12.48
N VAL A 101 11.37 7.62 -12.30
CA VAL A 101 12.51 6.85 -11.79
C VAL A 101 12.27 6.45 -10.32
N ASP A 102 11.76 7.37 -9.50
CA ASP A 102 11.44 7.10 -8.10
C ASP A 102 10.41 5.97 -7.99
N THR A 103 9.33 6.03 -8.76
CA THR A 103 8.23 5.06 -8.71
C THR A 103 8.66 3.69 -9.26
N ILE A 104 9.31 3.67 -10.42
CA ILE A 104 9.64 2.41 -11.11
C ILE A 104 10.85 1.72 -10.48
N TYR A 105 11.86 2.46 -10.03
CA TYR A 105 13.15 1.90 -9.63
C TYR A 105 13.55 2.24 -8.20
N ASP A 106 13.58 3.55 -7.85
CA ASP A 106 14.27 4.00 -6.65
C ASP A 106 13.52 3.66 -5.37
N MET A 107 12.20 3.53 -5.41
CA MET A 107 11.42 2.99 -4.31
C MET A 107 11.99 1.64 -3.83
N ASN A 108 12.28 0.72 -4.74
CA ASN A 108 12.82 -0.61 -4.41
C ASN A 108 14.34 -0.64 -4.27
N ALA A 109 15.07 0.18 -5.05
CA ALA A 109 16.52 0.11 -5.14
C ALA A 109 17.25 1.01 -4.13
N ARG A 110 16.64 2.12 -3.71
CA ARG A 110 17.29 3.19 -2.91
C ARG A 110 16.49 3.60 -1.68
N HIS A 111 15.15 3.73 -1.79
CA HIS A 111 14.33 4.26 -0.73
C HIS A 111 13.92 3.18 0.28
N LEU A 112 13.64 1.97 -0.20
CA LEU A 112 13.40 0.81 0.68
C LEU A 112 14.71 0.48 1.43
N SER A 113 14.63 0.46 2.77
CA SER A 113 15.78 0.13 3.64
C SER A 113 16.41 -1.20 3.23
N ARG A 114 17.73 -1.25 3.27
CA ARG A 114 18.47 -2.49 3.04
C ARG A 114 18.37 -3.47 4.20
N ASP A 115 18.05 -2.96 5.40
CA ASP A 115 17.84 -3.78 6.59
C ASP A 115 16.47 -4.46 6.60
N ALA A 116 15.50 -3.93 5.84
CA ALA A 116 14.20 -4.55 5.66
C ALA A 116 14.29 -5.67 4.59
N VAL A 117 14.23 -6.92 5.00
CA VAL A 117 14.19 -8.07 4.09
C VAL A 117 12.78 -8.21 3.52
N THR A 118 12.65 -8.43 2.20
CA THR A 118 11.35 -8.71 1.59
C THR A 118 11.02 -10.21 1.65
N VAL A 119 9.74 -10.54 1.61
CA VAL A 119 9.27 -11.92 1.50
C VAL A 119 9.87 -12.64 0.29
N TYR A 120 10.14 -11.93 -0.80
CA TYR A 120 10.76 -12.49 -2.02
C TYR A 120 12.21 -12.87 -1.81
N GLU A 121 12.97 -12.04 -1.08
CA GLU A 121 14.37 -12.31 -0.73
C GLU A 121 14.44 -13.51 0.22
N ALA A 122 13.66 -13.53 1.30
CA ALA A 122 13.63 -14.61 2.25
C ALA A 122 13.22 -15.97 1.63
N LEU A 123 12.23 -15.97 0.74
CA LEU A 123 11.79 -17.17 0.03
C LEU A 123 12.85 -17.69 -0.96
N ASP A 124 13.52 -16.79 -1.72
CA ASP A 124 14.58 -17.20 -2.66
C ASP A 124 15.78 -17.80 -1.92
N ASP A 125 16.16 -17.24 -0.76
CA ASP A 125 17.22 -17.77 0.13
C ASP A 125 16.87 -19.20 0.63
N ALA A 126 15.59 -19.48 0.85
CA ALA A 126 15.07 -20.80 1.20
C ALA A 126 14.85 -21.74 -0.03
N GLY A 127 15.15 -21.27 -1.23
CA GLY A 127 14.97 -22.04 -2.48
C GLY A 127 13.52 -22.08 -2.99
N ILE A 128 12.61 -21.31 -2.41
CA ILE A 128 11.19 -21.24 -2.76
C ILE A 128 10.99 -20.23 -3.89
N ALA A 129 10.32 -20.66 -4.96
CA ALA A 129 10.13 -19.85 -6.15
C ALA A 129 8.99 -18.84 -5.98
N ALA A 130 9.31 -17.54 -5.80
CA ALA A 130 8.34 -16.47 -5.73
C ALA A 130 8.01 -15.89 -7.11
N ALA A 131 6.71 -15.57 -7.31
CA ALA A 131 6.17 -14.81 -8.43
C ALA A 131 5.52 -13.50 -7.93
N ALA A 132 5.62 -12.41 -8.70
CA ALA A 132 4.92 -11.16 -8.41
C ALA A 132 4.35 -10.54 -9.69
N VAL A 133 3.11 -10.09 -9.61
CA VAL A 133 2.40 -9.39 -10.70
C VAL A 133 1.89 -8.05 -10.20
N ASN A 134 2.37 -6.98 -10.81
CA ASN A 134 2.01 -5.57 -10.59
C ASN A 134 2.25 -5.02 -9.16
N ILE A 135 2.84 -5.76 -8.26
CA ILE A 135 3.12 -5.30 -6.91
C ILE A 135 4.23 -4.23 -6.92
N THR A 136 4.01 -3.12 -6.22
CA THR A 136 4.93 -1.96 -6.27
C THR A 136 6.19 -2.16 -5.43
N CYS A 137 6.12 -2.84 -4.28
CA CYS A 137 7.29 -3.29 -3.53
C CYS A 137 7.66 -4.70 -3.99
N TYR A 138 8.63 -4.76 -4.90
CA TYR A 138 9.01 -5.99 -5.59
C TYR A 138 10.47 -6.38 -5.40
N ARG A 139 11.25 -5.70 -4.56
CA ARG A 139 12.68 -5.99 -4.42
C ARG A 139 12.92 -7.48 -4.16
N GLY A 140 13.80 -8.07 -4.99
CA GLY A 140 14.18 -9.46 -4.96
C GLY A 140 15.54 -9.67 -5.64
N PRO A 141 16.08 -10.92 -5.64
CA PRO A 141 17.47 -11.18 -6.04
C PRO A 141 17.71 -11.22 -7.54
N ARG A 142 16.65 -11.30 -8.38
CA ARG A 142 16.81 -11.52 -9.82
C ARG A 142 16.81 -10.21 -10.61
N ARG A 143 17.73 -10.10 -11.54
CA ARG A 143 17.91 -8.93 -12.41
C ARG A 143 17.06 -9.02 -13.67
N TYR A 144 16.29 -7.98 -13.98
CA TYR A 144 15.44 -7.88 -15.16
C TYR A 144 15.73 -6.60 -15.94
N LEU A 145 15.81 -6.70 -17.26
CA LEU A 145 15.86 -5.54 -18.16
C LEU A 145 14.44 -5.14 -18.54
N PRO A 146 14.20 -3.83 -18.76
CA PRO A 146 12.92 -3.36 -19.25
C PRO A 146 12.56 -3.97 -20.61
N THR A 147 11.28 -4.20 -20.83
CA THR A 147 10.73 -4.64 -22.13
C THR A 147 10.55 -3.49 -23.10
N VAL A 148 10.53 -2.25 -22.58
CA VAL A 148 10.31 -1.02 -23.38
C VAL A 148 11.62 -0.59 -24.05
N PRO A 149 11.65 -0.42 -25.38
CA PRO A 149 12.84 0.07 -26.09
C PRO A 149 13.30 1.44 -25.55
N GLY A 150 14.61 1.60 -25.40
CA GLY A 150 15.24 2.84 -24.92
C GLY A 150 15.39 2.92 -23.39
N LEU A 151 14.73 2.08 -22.61
CA LEU A 151 14.99 1.93 -21.19
C LEU A 151 16.05 0.84 -20.98
N THR A 152 17.11 1.15 -20.23
CA THR A 152 18.26 0.24 -20.02
C THR A 152 18.53 -0.07 -18.55
N ARG A 153 17.96 0.70 -17.61
CA ARG A 153 18.16 0.50 -16.18
C ARG A 153 17.46 -0.79 -15.73
N PRO A 154 18.16 -1.75 -15.10
CA PRO A 154 17.54 -2.97 -14.60
C PRO A 154 16.71 -2.73 -13.35
N ALA A 155 15.69 -3.57 -13.16
CA ALA A 155 15.03 -3.80 -11.88
C ALA A 155 15.51 -5.13 -11.26
N TYR A 156 15.33 -5.27 -9.93
CA TYR A 156 15.65 -6.48 -9.19
C TYR A 156 14.37 -6.96 -8.49
N GLY A 157 13.88 -8.12 -8.90
CA GLY A 157 12.60 -8.66 -8.46
C GLY A 157 12.67 -10.15 -8.12
N PRO A 158 11.51 -10.78 -7.78
CA PRO A 158 11.40 -12.20 -7.52
C PRO A 158 11.68 -13.05 -8.75
N ARG A 159 11.69 -14.38 -8.59
CA ARG A 159 12.05 -15.34 -9.65
C ARG A 159 11.14 -15.26 -10.89
N ARG A 160 9.85 -14.95 -10.68
CA ARG A 160 8.89 -14.63 -11.74
C ARG A 160 8.39 -13.22 -11.51
N PHE A 161 8.66 -12.32 -12.43
CA PHE A 161 8.41 -10.89 -12.24
C PHE A 161 7.72 -10.28 -13.44
N PHE A 162 6.54 -9.67 -13.19
CA PHE A 162 5.70 -9.02 -14.19
C PHE A 162 5.20 -7.70 -13.59
N TYR A 163 5.64 -6.60 -14.15
CA TYR A 163 5.35 -5.28 -13.61
C TYR A 163 4.86 -4.35 -14.71
N TYR A 164 3.55 -4.19 -14.81
CA TYR A 164 2.85 -3.30 -15.75
C TYR A 164 3.32 -3.39 -17.21
N GLY A 165 3.80 -4.54 -17.64
CA GLY A 165 4.41 -4.73 -18.94
C GLY A 165 5.77 -4.02 -19.15
N LEU A 166 6.31 -3.36 -18.11
CA LEU A 166 7.64 -2.75 -18.12
C LEU A 166 8.75 -3.77 -17.89
N PHE A 167 8.47 -4.79 -17.06
CA PHE A 167 9.34 -5.92 -16.79
C PHE A 167 8.54 -7.21 -16.91
N GLU A 168 9.11 -8.19 -17.60
CA GLU A 168 8.53 -9.51 -17.75
C GLU A 168 9.64 -10.57 -17.70
N SER A 169 9.56 -11.50 -16.77
CA SER A 169 10.51 -12.61 -16.66
C SER A 169 10.36 -13.62 -17.80
N ASP A 170 9.17 -13.69 -18.39
CA ASP A 170 8.83 -14.60 -19.47
C ASP A 170 7.92 -13.92 -20.50
N ARG A 171 7.94 -14.37 -21.73
CA ARG A 171 7.00 -13.91 -22.76
C ARG A 171 5.65 -14.58 -22.57
N THR A 172 4.70 -13.86 -22.02
CA THR A 172 3.35 -14.39 -21.73
C THR A 172 2.39 -14.26 -22.92
N GLY A 173 2.69 -13.38 -23.88
CA GLY A 173 1.74 -12.99 -24.91
C GLY A 173 0.59 -12.12 -24.39
N ALA A 174 0.63 -11.69 -23.13
CA ALA A 174 -0.35 -10.79 -22.58
C ALA A 174 -0.31 -9.44 -23.32
N PRO A 175 -1.47 -8.83 -23.63
CA PRO A 175 -1.49 -7.56 -24.31
C PRO A 175 -0.84 -6.48 -23.42
N PHE A 176 -0.08 -5.59 -24.02
CA PHE A 176 0.59 -4.48 -23.37
C PHE A 176 -0.47 -3.48 -22.87
N ALA A 177 -0.86 -3.58 -21.61
CA ALA A 177 -1.97 -2.85 -21.00
C ALA A 177 -1.74 -1.34 -20.87
N VAL A 178 -0.50 -0.88 -20.95
CA VAL A 178 -0.10 0.54 -20.79
C VAL A 178 -0.69 1.46 -21.87
N ARG A 179 -1.21 0.94 -22.97
CA ARG A 179 -1.82 1.75 -24.04
C ARG A 179 -3.23 2.23 -23.75
N ASN A 180 -3.90 1.69 -22.75
CA ASN A 180 -5.29 2.04 -22.43
C ASN A 180 -5.35 2.57 -20.99
N ARG A 181 -5.51 3.87 -20.81
CA ARG A 181 -5.56 4.57 -19.52
C ARG A 181 -6.82 4.26 -18.66
N ARG A 182 -7.52 3.18 -18.93
CA ARG A 182 -8.64 2.72 -18.13
C ARG A 182 -8.14 1.77 -17.05
N ALA A 183 -8.55 1.96 -15.80
CA ALA A 183 -8.19 1.12 -14.66
C ALA A 183 -8.36 -0.37 -14.95
N GLY A 184 -9.46 -0.78 -15.57
CA GLY A 184 -9.71 -2.16 -15.98
C GLY A 184 -8.69 -2.79 -16.94
N SER A 185 -7.82 -1.99 -17.59
CA SER A 185 -6.78 -2.53 -18.46
C SER A 185 -5.57 -3.08 -17.68
N VAL A 186 -5.29 -2.53 -16.50
CA VAL A 186 -4.20 -2.99 -15.62
C VAL A 186 -4.56 -4.33 -15.00
N ASP A 187 -5.78 -4.48 -14.51
CA ASP A 187 -6.26 -5.73 -13.93
C ASP A 187 -6.46 -6.81 -15.00
N ALA A 188 -6.84 -6.44 -16.23
CA ALA A 188 -6.89 -7.36 -17.36
C ALA A 188 -5.51 -7.92 -17.73
N TYR A 189 -4.45 -7.08 -17.67
CA TYR A 189 -3.07 -7.55 -17.81
C TYR A 189 -2.70 -8.50 -16.67
N ALA A 190 -3.00 -8.13 -15.42
CA ALA A 190 -2.75 -8.98 -14.26
C ALA A 190 -3.46 -10.33 -14.40
N ALA A 191 -4.74 -10.35 -14.82
CA ALA A 191 -5.51 -11.57 -15.07
C ALA A 191 -4.88 -12.46 -16.13
N ALA A 192 -4.41 -11.88 -17.24
CA ALA A 192 -3.75 -12.65 -18.31
C ALA A 192 -2.45 -13.29 -17.83
N VAL A 193 -1.62 -12.53 -17.09
CA VAL A 193 -0.37 -13.03 -16.52
C VAL A 193 -0.63 -14.08 -15.43
N GLY A 194 -1.59 -13.82 -14.53
CA GLY A 194 -1.98 -14.76 -13.46
C GLY A 194 -2.42 -16.11 -14.02
N ARG A 195 -3.31 -16.10 -15.03
CA ARG A 195 -3.72 -17.32 -15.75
C ARG A 195 -2.52 -18.06 -16.37
N TRP A 196 -1.59 -17.34 -16.98
CA TRP A 196 -0.39 -17.91 -17.56
C TRP A 196 0.48 -18.58 -16.50
N LEU A 197 0.67 -17.93 -15.34
CA LEU A 197 1.43 -18.48 -14.21
C LEU A 197 0.79 -19.75 -13.63
N VAL A 198 -0.52 -19.72 -13.35
CA VAL A 198 -1.26 -20.85 -12.81
C VAL A 198 -1.23 -22.06 -13.76
N THR A 199 -1.38 -21.82 -15.07
CA THR A 199 -1.34 -22.88 -16.10
C THR A 199 0.03 -23.53 -16.20
N ARG A 200 1.13 -22.78 -15.98
CA ARG A 200 2.51 -23.28 -16.13
C ARG A 200 3.14 -23.78 -14.84
N ASP A 201 2.52 -23.47 -13.72
CA ASP A 201 2.93 -23.99 -12.41
C ASP A 201 4.41 -23.71 -12.05
N GLY A 202 4.93 -22.55 -12.42
CA GLY A 202 6.35 -22.19 -12.27
C GLY A 202 6.69 -21.42 -11.01
N PHE A 203 5.89 -21.49 -9.94
CA PHE A 203 6.08 -20.78 -8.67
C PHE A 203 5.60 -21.64 -7.49
N ASP A 204 6.03 -21.29 -6.29
CA ASP A 204 5.54 -21.81 -5.01
C ASP A 204 4.72 -20.75 -4.28
N PHE A 205 5.17 -19.49 -4.32
CA PHE A 205 4.48 -18.30 -3.81
C PHE A 205 4.14 -17.33 -4.95
N PHE A 206 2.92 -16.79 -4.96
CA PHE A 206 2.48 -15.85 -5.97
C PHE A 206 1.79 -14.63 -5.36
N ALA A 207 2.41 -13.46 -5.46
CA ALA A 207 1.83 -12.18 -5.08
C ALA A 207 1.12 -11.52 -6.28
N TYR A 208 -0.19 -11.31 -6.15
CA TYR A 208 -1.09 -10.86 -7.19
C TYR A 208 -1.81 -9.59 -6.79
N TYR A 209 -1.52 -8.47 -7.49
CA TYR A 209 -2.04 -7.15 -7.14
C TYR A 209 -2.98 -6.62 -8.20
N LEU A 210 -4.16 -6.15 -7.75
CA LEU A 210 -5.26 -5.61 -8.54
C LEU A 210 -5.56 -4.18 -8.05
N SER A 211 -5.36 -3.18 -8.90
CA SER A 211 -5.45 -1.75 -8.54
C SER A 211 -6.73 -1.06 -9.00
N GLY A 212 -7.60 -1.76 -9.74
CA GLY A 212 -8.74 -1.13 -10.42
C GLY A 212 -9.77 -0.54 -9.48
N TYR A 213 -10.00 -1.18 -8.32
CA TYR A 213 -10.99 -0.71 -7.35
C TYR A 213 -10.56 0.62 -6.71
N ASP A 214 -9.32 0.75 -6.26
CA ASP A 214 -8.82 2.00 -5.68
C ASP A 214 -8.95 3.16 -6.66
N PHE A 215 -8.51 2.97 -7.91
CA PHE A 215 -8.61 3.99 -8.94
C PHE A 215 -10.05 4.44 -9.20
N ALA A 216 -11.00 3.51 -9.27
CA ALA A 216 -12.42 3.82 -9.49
C ALA A 216 -13.05 4.51 -8.26
N SER A 217 -12.65 4.07 -7.08
CA SER A 217 -13.12 4.57 -5.79
C SER A 217 -12.65 6.02 -5.54
N HIS A 218 -11.47 6.39 -5.98
CA HIS A 218 -11.02 7.80 -5.96
C HIS A 218 -11.95 8.72 -6.76
N ALA A 219 -12.52 8.24 -7.86
CA ALA A 219 -13.41 9.03 -8.71
C ALA A 219 -14.86 9.05 -8.23
N SER A 220 -15.37 7.94 -7.70
CA SER A 220 -16.80 7.75 -7.41
C SER A 220 -17.16 7.54 -5.94
N GLY A 221 -16.14 7.47 -5.07
CA GLY A 221 -16.26 7.02 -3.68
C GLY A 221 -16.27 5.49 -3.56
N PRO A 222 -15.94 4.95 -2.37
CA PRO A 222 -15.84 3.49 -2.14
C PRO A 222 -17.19 2.77 -2.31
N ASP A 223 -18.30 3.49 -2.19
CA ASP A 223 -19.66 2.98 -2.37
C ASP A 223 -20.24 3.30 -3.76
N GLY A 224 -19.45 3.95 -4.63
CA GLY A 224 -19.86 4.36 -5.95
C GLY A 224 -20.07 3.19 -6.91
N GLU A 225 -20.93 3.38 -7.91
CA GLU A 225 -21.23 2.35 -8.89
C GLU A 225 -20.00 1.94 -9.73
N GLU A 226 -19.11 2.90 -10.01
CA GLU A 226 -17.86 2.63 -10.74
C GLU A 226 -16.89 1.80 -9.90
N ALA A 227 -16.78 2.09 -8.59
CA ALA A 227 -16.01 1.28 -7.65
C ALA A 227 -16.58 -0.15 -7.55
N GLY A 228 -17.91 -0.29 -7.47
CA GLY A 228 -18.58 -1.59 -7.48
C GLY A 228 -18.27 -2.40 -8.75
N ARG A 229 -18.33 -1.77 -9.93
CA ARG A 229 -17.96 -2.43 -11.20
C ARG A 229 -16.48 -2.81 -11.26
N ALA A 230 -15.61 -1.99 -10.71
CA ALA A 230 -14.18 -2.31 -10.65
C ALA A 230 -13.90 -3.49 -9.69
N LEU A 231 -14.64 -3.61 -8.59
CA LEU A 231 -14.55 -4.77 -7.71
C LEU A 231 -15.07 -6.05 -8.41
N GLU A 232 -16.13 -5.99 -9.20
CA GLU A 232 -16.59 -7.10 -10.04
C GLU A 232 -15.53 -7.52 -11.08
N GLN A 233 -14.77 -6.56 -11.62
CA GLN A 233 -13.63 -6.87 -12.52
C GLN A 233 -12.47 -7.53 -11.77
N ALA A 234 -12.15 -7.09 -10.55
CA ALA A 234 -11.16 -7.73 -9.70
C ALA A 234 -11.59 -9.16 -9.32
N ASP A 235 -12.86 -9.38 -8.97
CA ASP A 235 -13.43 -10.70 -8.76
C ASP A 235 -13.29 -11.61 -9.98
N ALA A 236 -13.62 -11.10 -11.17
CA ALA A 236 -13.44 -11.84 -12.42
C ALA A 236 -11.98 -12.19 -12.69
N ALA A 237 -11.04 -11.32 -12.30
CA ALA A 237 -9.60 -11.60 -12.40
C ALA A 237 -9.17 -12.74 -11.44
N VAL A 238 -9.73 -12.81 -10.24
CA VAL A 238 -9.55 -13.93 -9.30
C VAL A 238 -10.20 -15.21 -9.88
N GLY A 239 -11.44 -15.13 -10.36
CA GLY A 239 -12.11 -16.25 -11.03
C GLY A 239 -11.35 -16.81 -12.24
N ALA A 240 -10.60 -15.96 -12.94
CA ALA A 240 -9.73 -16.40 -14.03
C ALA A 240 -8.55 -17.27 -13.55
N LEU A 241 -8.07 -17.11 -12.30
CA LEU A 241 -7.10 -18.02 -11.70
C LEU A 241 -7.74 -19.37 -11.41
N PHE A 242 -8.96 -19.39 -10.90
CA PHE A 242 -9.72 -20.63 -10.66
C PHE A 242 -9.92 -21.42 -11.96
N ALA A 243 -10.40 -20.75 -13.00
CA ALA A 243 -10.59 -21.36 -14.31
C ALA A 243 -9.28 -21.92 -14.89
N ALA A 244 -8.15 -21.24 -14.67
CA ALA A 244 -6.84 -21.73 -15.11
C ALA A 244 -6.33 -22.94 -14.33
N ALA A 245 -6.81 -23.15 -13.10
CA ALA A 245 -6.50 -24.32 -12.27
C ALA A 245 -7.39 -25.54 -12.60
N GLY A 246 -8.51 -25.33 -13.31
CA GLY A 246 -9.51 -26.36 -13.61
C GLY A 246 -10.87 -26.09 -12.98
N GLY A 247 -10.94 -25.22 -11.99
CA GLY A 247 -12.11 -24.83 -11.22
C GLY A 247 -11.74 -24.27 -9.85
N PRO A 248 -12.72 -23.75 -9.09
CA PRO A 248 -12.46 -23.20 -7.76
C PRO A 248 -11.97 -24.25 -6.76
N ASP A 249 -12.53 -25.46 -6.77
CA ASP A 249 -12.12 -26.56 -5.89
C ASP A 249 -10.70 -27.04 -6.24
N GLU A 250 -10.40 -27.23 -7.53
CA GLU A 250 -9.08 -27.59 -8.03
C GLU A 250 -8.03 -26.50 -7.73
N PHE A 251 -8.46 -25.25 -7.66
CA PHE A 251 -7.60 -24.16 -7.24
C PHE A 251 -7.24 -24.32 -5.75
N LEU A 252 -8.21 -24.53 -4.87
CA LEU A 252 -7.96 -24.71 -3.43
C LEU A 252 -7.25 -26.05 -3.11
N ASP A 253 -7.37 -27.06 -3.95
CA ASP A 253 -6.58 -28.29 -3.81
C ASP A 253 -5.07 -28.03 -3.97
N ARG A 254 -4.70 -27.06 -4.82
CA ARG A 254 -3.31 -26.72 -5.15
C ARG A 254 -2.75 -25.57 -4.32
N TYR A 255 -3.58 -24.60 -3.96
CA TYR A 255 -3.16 -23.33 -3.38
C TYR A 255 -3.81 -23.06 -2.03
N ALA A 256 -3.03 -22.60 -1.07
CA ALA A 256 -3.50 -21.80 0.06
C ALA A 256 -3.63 -20.33 -0.41
N VAL A 257 -4.49 -19.54 0.23
CA VAL A 257 -4.77 -18.16 -0.17
C VAL A 257 -4.69 -17.22 1.02
N VAL A 258 -4.07 -16.06 0.81
CA VAL A 258 -4.26 -14.86 1.62
C VAL A 258 -4.83 -13.80 0.68
N LEU A 259 -6.07 -13.40 0.90
CA LEU A 259 -6.73 -12.29 0.19
C LEU A 259 -6.87 -11.13 1.16
N LEU A 260 -6.46 -9.92 0.76
CA LEU A 260 -6.65 -8.72 1.57
C LEU A 260 -6.67 -7.45 0.71
N SER A 261 -6.97 -6.33 1.36
CA SER A 261 -6.62 -5.00 0.87
C SER A 261 -5.38 -4.48 1.61
N ASP A 262 -4.68 -3.53 1.04
CA ASP A 262 -3.54 -2.87 1.66
C ASP A 262 -3.97 -1.70 2.57
N HIS A 263 -5.07 -1.01 2.23
CA HIS A 263 -5.74 0.02 3.03
C HIS A 263 -7.24 0.06 2.73
N GLY A 264 -7.98 0.78 3.56
CA GLY A 264 -9.37 1.13 3.29
C GLY A 264 -9.49 2.45 2.53
N GLN A 265 -10.72 2.95 2.40
CA GLN A 265 -11.02 4.26 1.81
C GLN A 265 -12.21 4.91 2.50
N THR A 266 -12.20 6.24 2.55
CA THR A 266 -13.27 7.07 3.11
C THR A 266 -13.81 8.04 2.06
N PRO A 267 -15.12 8.28 1.98
CA PRO A 267 -15.68 9.33 1.14
C PRO A 267 -15.12 10.70 1.49
N VAL A 268 -14.82 11.51 0.48
CA VAL A 268 -14.26 12.86 0.62
C VAL A 268 -15.21 13.87 0.02
N ALA A 269 -15.61 14.85 0.80
CA ALA A 269 -16.50 15.95 0.37
C ALA A 269 -15.74 17.25 0.12
N ARG A 270 -14.58 17.44 0.76
CA ARG A 270 -13.84 18.71 0.80
C ARG A 270 -12.34 18.46 0.69
N ALA A 271 -11.61 19.45 0.20
CA ALA A 271 -10.15 19.44 0.19
C ALA A 271 -9.59 20.74 0.74
N ALA A 272 -8.38 20.68 1.29
CA ALA A 272 -7.64 21.84 1.79
C ALA A 272 -6.17 21.73 1.39
N ARG A 273 -5.48 22.85 1.34
CA ARG A 273 -4.05 22.92 1.11
C ARG A 273 -3.32 23.02 2.46
N LEU A 274 -2.59 21.96 2.81
CA LEU A 274 -1.88 21.91 4.09
C LEU A 274 -0.78 22.95 4.21
N GLU A 275 -0.32 23.55 3.11
CA GLU A 275 0.67 24.62 3.09
C GLU A 275 0.13 25.96 3.60
N GLU A 276 -1.18 26.20 3.56
CA GLU A 276 -1.79 27.49 3.91
C GLU A 276 -1.46 27.96 5.33
N PRO A 277 -1.56 27.15 6.39
CA PRO A 277 -1.18 27.53 7.75
C PRO A 277 0.30 27.86 7.93
N PHE A 278 1.15 27.51 6.96
CA PHE A 278 2.60 27.68 6.99
C PHE A 278 3.13 28.65 5.93
N ALA A 279 2.27 29.43 5.28
CA ALA A 279 2.66 30.30 4.18
C ALA A 279 3.77 31.32 4.55
N ASP A 280 3.76 31.84 5.77
CA ASP A 280 4.80 32.71 6.33
C ASP A 280 6.11 31.99 6.68
N LEU A 281 6.06 30.67 6.83
CA LEU A 281 7.20 29.80 7.16
C LEU A 281 7.70 28.99 5.94
N ALA A 282 7.28 29.31 4.72
CA ALA A 282 7.65 28.54 3.52
C ALA A 282 9.17 28.42 3.29
N HIS A 283 9.96 29.34 3.85
CA HIS A 283 11.42 29.32 3.83
C HIS A 283 12.04 28.45 4.96
N GLU A 284 11.27 28.11 5.99
CA GLU A 284 11.72 27.32 7.15
C GLU A 284 11.23 25.88 7.13
N VAL A 285 10.07 25.61 6.49
CA VAL A 285 9.48 24.28 6.42
C VAL A 285 9.25 23.81 4.99
N VAL A 286 9.13 22.50 4.83
CA VAL A 286 8.63 21.84 3.61
C VAL A 286 7.37 21.07 4.00
N VAL A 287 6.28 21.31 3.30
CA VAL A 287 5.04 20.54 3.45
C VAL A 287 4.93 19.55 2.31
N ALA A 288 4.72 18.28 2.64
CA ALA A 288 4.49 17.19 1.70
C ALA A 288 3.15 16.53 2.06
N ALA A 289 2.15 16.72 1.25
CA ALA A 289 0.80 16.21 1.49
C ALA A 289 0.26 15.52 0.24
N SER A 290 -0.54 14.49 0.45
CA SER A 290 -1.30 13.81 -0.58
C SER A 290 -2.40 12.98 0.06
N ASN A 291 -3.53 12.89 -0.61
CA ASN A 291 -4.64 12.10 -0.12
C ASN A 291 -5.06 12.57 1.29
N ARG A 292 -5.04 11.70 2.27
CA ARG A 292 -5.49 12.05 3.63
C ARG A 292 -4.35 12.04 4.66
N ALA A 293 -3.09 12.17 4.19
CA ALA A 293 -1.92 12.28 5.06
C ALA A 293 -1.01 13.43 4.62
N GLY A 294 -0.34 14.04 5.58
CA GLY A 294 0.65 15.08 5.34
C GLY A 294 1.86 14.95 6.26
N GLN A 295 2.97 15.52 5.82
CA GLN A 295 4.19 15.59 6.60
C GLN A 295 4.78 17.01 6.50
N ILE A 296 5.30 17.50 7.62
CA ILE A 296 5.95 18.80 7.69
C ILE A 296 7.39 18.58 8.13
N TYR A 297 8.30 19.06 7.32
CA TYR A 297 9.75 18.94 7.49
C TYR A 297 10.33 20.30 7.85
N ILE A 298 11.14 20.37 8.88
CA ILE A 298 11.90 21.56 9.24
C ILE A 298 13.19 21.60 8.42
N ARG A 299 13.42 22.71 7.71
CA ARG A 299 14.63 22.86 6.90
C ARG A 299 15.88 22.96 7.78
N PRO A 300 17.04 22.46 7.32
CA PRO A 300 18.29 22.63 8.04
C PRO A 300 18.58 24.11 8.35
N GLY A 301 18.86 24.39 9.62
CA GLY A 301 19.16 25.76 10.10
C GLY A 301 17.94 26.60 10.50
N ALA A 302 16.72 26.11 10.26
CA ALA A 302 15.53 26.75 10.80
C ALA A 302 15.39 26.45 12.31
N SER A 303 14.87 27.43 13.06
CA SER A 303 14.70 27.34 14.52
C SER A 303 13.21 27.26 14.89
N VAL A 304 12.46 26.46 14.17
CA VAL A 304 11.02 26.29 14.41
C VAL A 304 10.80 25.07 15.31
N ASP A 305 9.95 25.26 16.33
CA ASP A 305 9.58 24.20 17.25
C ASP A 305 8.46 23.34 16.63
N PRO A 306 8.58 21.98 16.58
CA PRO A 306 7.52 21.09 16.12
C PRO A 306 6.18 21.27 16.87
N ALA A 307 6.21 21.57 18.17
CA ALA A 307 4.99 21.83 18.94
C ALA A 307 4.30 23.12 18.47
N ALA A 308 5.06 24.17 18.17
CA ALA A 308 4.51 25.41 17.60
C ALA A 308 3.94 25.18 16.19
N LEU A 309 4.55 24.33 15.36
CA LEU A 309 3.99 23.94 14.07
C LEU A 309 2.66 23.19 14.23
N ALA A 310 2.56 22.28 15.20
CA ALA A 310 1.31 21.57 15.50
C ALA A 310 0.19 22.53 15.95
N GLN A 311 0.51 23.54 16.74
CA GLN A 311 -0.44 24.57 17.19
C GLN A 311 -1.00 25.41 16.04
N ARG A 312 -0.26 25.59 14.94
CA ARG A 312 -0.76 26.31 13.75
C ARG A 312 -1.90 25.59 13.03
N LEU A 313 -2.02 24.28 13.27
CA LEU A 313 -3.09 23.46 12.72
C LEU A 313 -4.34 23.42 13.62
N ASP A 314 -4.30 24.08 14.79
CA ASP A 314 -5.47 24.19 15.66
C ASP A 314 -6.61 24.93 14.92
N GLY A 315 -7.78 24.30 14.87
CA GLY A 315 -8.92 24.86 14.16
C GLY A 315 -8.83 24.78 12.62
N PHE A 316 -7.77 24.17 12.05
CA PHE A 316 -7.73 23.90 10.61
C PHE A 316 -8.62 22.69 10.30
N PRO A 317 -9.76 22.88 9.61
CA PRO A 317 -10.86 21.90 9.61
C PRO A 317 -10.53 20.59 8.88
N ALA A 318 -9.47 20.59 8.08
CA ALA A 318 -9.03 19.41 7.33
C ALA A 318 -8.14 18.45 8.17
N VAL A 319 -7.74 18.85 9.38
CA VAL A 319 -6.84 18.08 10.24
C VAL A 319 -7.62 17.53 11.44
N ASP A 320 -7.53 16.21 11.64
CA ASP A 320 -8.03 15.53 12.83
C ASP A 320 -6.94 15.43 13.90
N VAL A 321 -5.78 14.90 13.51
CA VAL A 321 -4.67 14.65 14.45
C VAL A 321 -3.35 15.09 13.82
N THR A 322 -2.50 15.69 14.63
CA THR A 322 -1.07 15.83 14.34
C THR A 322 -0.26 14.97 15.30
N LEU A 323 0.80 14.37 14.79
CA LEU A 323 1.68 13.47 15.53
C LEU A 323 3.12 14.01 15.48
N ARG A 324 3.80 14.03 16.63
CA ARG A 324 5.21 14.42 16.74
C ARG A 324 5.93 13.62 17.81
N ARG A 325 7.25 13.69 17.79
CA ARG A 325 8.06 13.23 18.93
C ARG A 325 8.26 14.36 19.92
N ASP A 326 8.32 14.00 21.18
CA ASP A 326 8.76 14.86 22.27
C ASP A 326 9.68 14.03 23.19
N GLY A 327 10.99 14.14 22.99
CA GLY A 327 11.95 13.19 23.53
C GLY A 327 11.67 11.76 23.05
N ASP A 328 11.44 10.86 24.00
CA ASP A 328 11.10 9.45 23.75
C ASP A 328 9.59 9.21 23.60
N GLU A 329 8.77 10.24 23.84
CA GLU A 329 7.32 10.12 23.76
C GLU A 329 6.81 10.45 22.35
N THR A 330 5.69 9.78 22.01
CA THR A 330 4.88 10.12 20.83
C THR A 330 3.66 10.90 21.28
N ILE A 331 3.60 12.15 20.86
CA ILE A 331 2.54 13.08 21.22
C ILE A 331 1.56 13.23 20.05
N ALA A 332 0.30 13.07 20.34
CA ALA A 332 -0.82 13.42 19.48
C ALA A 332 -1.41 14.75 19.92
N ARG A 333 -1.69 15.64 18.95
CA ARG A 333 -2.46 16.86 19.18
C ARG A 333 -3.78 16.77 18.44
N ARG A 334 -4.87 16.91 19.19
CA ARG A 334 -6.25 16.89 18.69
C ARG A 334 -7.06 17.92 19.47
N ASP A 335 -7.95 18.63 18.80
CA ASP A 335 -8.83 19.65 19.41
C ASP A 335 -8.08 20.69 20.26
N GLY A 336 -6.90 21.10 19.81
CA GLY A 336 -6.05 22.08 20.48
C GLY A 336 -5.30 21.56 21.72
N ALA A 337 -5.36 20.26 22.03
CA ALA A 337 -4.74 19.65 23.20
C ALA A 337 -3.72 18.57 22.84
N ASP A 338 -2.57 18.59 23.54
CA ASP A 338 -1.56 17.54 23.46
C ASP A 338 -1.91 16.40 24.41
N ALA A 339 -1.71 15.17 23.97
CA ALA A 339 -1.85 13.98 24.76
C ALA A 339 -0.89 12.87 24.27
N PRO A 340 -0.50 11.93 25.15
CA PRO A 340 0.15 10.70 24.71
C PRO A 340 -0.71 9.98 23.66
N VAL A 341 -0.06 9.43 22.63
CA VAL A 341 -0.74 8.79 21.50
C VAL A 341 -1.63 7.60 21.89
N GLU A 342 -1.37 6.99 23.05
CA GLU A 342 -2.20 5.92 23.62
C GLU A 342 -3.62 6.33 23.95
N LYS A 343 -3.90 7.64 24.03
CA LYS A 343 -5.24 8.19 24.29
C LYS A 343 -6.07 8.38 23.03
N LEU A 344 -5.45 8.19 21.84
CA LEU A 344 -6.22 8.22 20.60
C LEU A 344 -7.09 6.96 20.47
N ASP A 345 -8.32 7.17 20.07
CA ASP A 345 -9.34 6.13 19.85
C ASP A 345 -9.35 5.56 18.42
N HIS A 346 -8.29 5.85 17.64
CA HIS A 346 -8.12 5.31 16.29
C HIS A 346 -7.55 3.88 16.32
N PRO A 347 -7.83 3.06 15.29
CA PRO A 347 -7.33 1.69 15.22
C PRO A 347 -5.81 1.61 15.35
N ASP A 348 -5.30 0.86 16.33
CA ASP A 348 -3.87 0.64 16.59
C ASP A 348 -3.01 1.93 16.59
N ALA A 349 -3.60 3.07 17.00
CA ALA A 349 -3.04 4.41 16.85
C ALA A 349 -1.60 4.52 17.37
N ALA A 350 -1.34 4.00 18.57
CA ALA A 350 -0.02 4.10 19.20
C ALA A 350 1.06 3.35 18.41
N TRP A 351 0.79 2.13 17.95
CA TRP A 351 1.71 1.36 17.13
C TRP A 351 1.95 2.02 15.77
N ARG A 352 0.88 2.44 15.10
CA ARG A 352 0.93 3.09 13.77
C ARG A 352 1.72 4.39 13.81
N ALA A 353 1.44 5.26 14.79
CA ALA A 353 2.11 6.55 14.95
C ALA A 353 3.59 6.39 15.30
N ARG A 354 3.93 5.49 16.23
CA ARG A 354 5.32 5.23 16.61
C ARG A 354 6.12 4.68 15.44
N SER A 355 5.56 3.71 14.72
CA SER A 355 6.21 3.15 13.54
C SER A 355 6.44 4.20 12.45
N ALA A 356 5.45 5.06 12.18
CA ALA A 356 5.57 6.14 11.21
C ALA A 356 6.63 7.17 11.61
N LEU A 357 6.61 7.63 12.87
CA LEU A 357 7.58 8.59 13.39
C LEU A 357 9.00 7.99 13.58
N ALA A 358 9.14 6.66 13.73
CA ALA A 358 10.43 5.99 13.74
C ALA A 358 11.13 5.98 12.37
N ASN A 359 10.40 6.28 11.29
CA ASN A 359 10.97 6.34 9.96
C ASN A 359 11.98 7.52 9.84
N PRO A 360 13.24 7.28 9.44
CA PRO A 360 14.24 8.33 9.31
C PRO A 360 13.91 9.37 8.23
N ASN A 361 13.03 9.02 7.30
CA ASN A 361 12.55 9.89 6.23
C ASN A 361 11.25 10.63 6.61
N ALA A 362 10.67 10.39 7.79
CA ALA A 362 9.49 11.10 8.25
C ALA A 362 9.75 12.58 8.52
N GLY A 363 8.71 13.40 8.37
CA GLY A 363 8.71 14.79 8.83
C GLY A 363 8.73 14.90 10.36
N GLU A 364 9.07 16.07 10.88
CA GLU A 364 8.99 16.37 12.31
C GLU A 364 7.54 16.34 12.81
N LEU A 365 6.58 16.62 11.90
CA LEU A 365 5.17 16.55 12.18
C LEU A 365 4.47 15.71 11.12
N LEU A 366 3.68 14.73 11.55
CA LEU A 366 2.79 13.96 10.68
C LEU A 366 1.36 14.42 10.90
N VAL A 367 0.58 14.45 9.83
CA VAL A 367 -0.80 14.95 9.82
C VAL A 367 -1.74 13.87 9.31
N SER A 368 -2.78 13.59 10.07
CA SER A 368 -3.94 12.77 9.68
C SER A 368 -5.12 13.68 9.38
N ALA A 369 -5.71 13.55 8.19
CA ALA A 369 -6.85 14.35 7.80
C ALA A 369 -8.13 13.96 8.55
N ALA A 370 -8.99 14.95 8.76
CA ALA A 370 -10.30 14.76 9.34
C ALA A 370 -11.26 14.02 8.38
N GLU A 371 -12.30 13.41 8.95
CA GLU A 371 -13.32 12.70 8.19
C GLU A 371 -13.99 13.63 7.17
N GLY A 372 -14.19 13.14 5.94
CA GLY A 372 -14.74 13.92 4.83
C GLY A 372 -13.79 14.94 4.19
N TRP A 373 -12.54 15.06 4.67
CA TRP A 373 -11.52 15.94 4.14
C TRP A 373 -10.36 15.20 3.50
N GLU A 374 -9.74 15.86 2.54
CA GLU A 374 -8.52 15.47 1.88
C GLU A 374 -7.52 16.63 1.84
N LEU A 375 -6.24 16.30 1.82
CA LEU A 375 -5.15 17.25 1.64
C LEU A 375 -4.74 17.24 0.17
N ALA A 376 -4.86 18.39 -0.49
CA ALA A 376 -4.46 18.52 -1.89
C ALA A 376 -2.97 18.16 -2.07
N ASP A 377 -2.65 17.47 -3.16
CA ASP A 377 -1.29 17.09 -3.49
C ASP A 377 -0.43 18.29 -3.95
N LEU A 378 0.84 18.04 -4.22
CA LEU A 378 1.80 19.05 -4.69
C LEU A 378 1.35 19.77 -5.96
N GLY A 379 0.50 19.16 -6.78
CA GLY A 379 -0.11 19.74 -7.98
C GLY A 379 -1.45 20.44 -7.73
N GLY A 380 -1.93 20.44 -6.48
CA GLY A 380 -3.23 20.98 -6.10
C GLY A 380 -4.42 20.07 -6.45
N ARG A 381 -4.18 18.80 -6.79
CA ARG A 381 -5.25 17.84 -7.10
C ARG A 381 -5.76 17.18 -5.83
N HIS A 382 -7.01 16.77 -5.89
CA HIS A 382 -7.74 16.09 -4.83
C HIS A 382 -8.90 15.28 -5.41
N HIS A 383 -9.52 14.41 -4.59
CA HIS A 383 -10.61 13.53 -4.96
C HIS A 383 -11.96 13.92 -4.30
N ALA A 384 -12.14 15.21 -3.96
CA ALA A 384 -13.40 15.67 -3.37
C ALA A 384 -14.59 15.36 -4.29
N GLY A 385 -15.60 14.69 -3.75
CA GLY A 385 -16.71 14.07 -4.48
C GLY A 385 -16.55 12.57 -4.75
N GLY A 386 -15.39 12.02 -4.44
CA GLY A 386 -15.06 10.60 -4.53
C GLY A 386 -14.57 10.02 -3.21
N GLY A 387 -13.56 9.15 -3.24
CA GLY A 387 -12.92 8.53 -2.07
C GLY A 387 -11.44 8.86 -1.98
N SER A 388 -10.90 8.78 -0.76
CA SER A 388 -9.46 8.91 -0.51
C SER A 388 -9.07 8.16 0.77
N HIS A 389 -7.78 8.01 1.00
CA HIS A 389 -7.21 7.22 2.10
C HIS A 389 -5.91 7.86 2.62
N GLY A 390 -5.32 7.31 3.67
CA GLY A 390 -4.05 7.80 4.20
C GLY A 390 -4.10 8.19 5.67
N SER A 391 -5.28 8.41 6.24
CA SER A 391 -5.46 8.90 7.60
C SER A 391 -5.47 7.78 8.65
N LEU A 392 -5.62 8.19 9.93
CA LEU A 392 -5.79 7.26 11.05
C LEU A 392 -7.24 6.78 11.22
N VAL A 393 -8.23 7.40 10.54
CA VAL A 393 -9.64 7.04 10.74
C VAL A 393 -9.91 5.58 10.36
N ALA A 394 -10.91 4.99 10.99
CA ALA A 394 -11.24 3.57 10.84
C ALA A 394 -11.48 3.15 9.39
N GLY A 395 -12.14 4.00 8.59
CA GLY A 395 -12.43 3.73 7.17
C GLY A 395 -11.19 3.58 6.29
N ASP A 396 -10.09 4.30 6.61
CA ASP A 396 -8.81 4.16 5.90
C ASP A 396 -7.94 3.04 6.48
N SER A 397 -8.23 2.63 7.73
CA SER A 397 -7.36 1.78 8.54
C SER A 397 -7.70 0.30 8.47
N PHE A 398 -8.98 -0.04 8.49
CA PHE A 398 -9.42 -1.43 8.46
C PHE A 398 -9.49 -1.97 7.04
N VAL A 399 -8.98 -3.19 6.89
CA VAL A 399 -8.99 -3.93 5.62
C VAL A 399 -9.60 -5.31 5.82
N PRO A 400 -10.35 -5.84 4.83
CA PRO A 400 -10.83 -7.21 4.85
C PRO A 400 -9.66 -8.16 4.60
N VAL A 401 -9.63 -9.27 5.33
CA VAL A 401 -8.67 -10.37 5.14
C VAL A 401 -9.41 -11.68 5.08
N VAL A 402 -9.12 -12.50 4.08
CA VAL A 402 -9.58 -13.89 3.99
C VAL A 402 -8.36 -14.81 3.89
N THR A 403 -8.25 -15.79 4.78
CA THR A 403 -7.18 -16.81 4.73
C THR A 403 -7.79 -18.19 4.49
N VAL A 404 -7.26 -18.92 3.50
CA VAL A 404 -7.68 -20.30 3.17
C VAL A 404 -6.45 -21.20 3.22
N GLY A 405 -6.45 -22.17 4.13
CA GLY A 405 -5.35 -23.12 4.27
C GLY A 405 -4.03 -22.50 4.77
N VAL A 406 -4.12 -21.36 5.47
CA VAL A 406 -3.02 -20.68 6.17
C VAL A 406 -3.35 -20.68 7.66
N GLU A 407 -2.44 -21.21 8.49
CA GLU A 407 -2.69 -21.32 9.94
C GLU A 407 -2.44 -20.01 10.69
N ALA A 408 -1.55 -19.15 10.16
CA ALA A 408 -1.19 -17.90 10.81
C ALA A 408 -2.34 -16.89 10.77
N GLU A 409 -2.59 -16.21 11.88
CA GLU A 409 -3.57 -15.15 12.00
C GLU A 409 -2.98 -13.82 11.50
N VAL A 410 -3.66 -13.18 10.55
CA VAL A 410 -3.30 -11.86 10.01
C VAL A 410 -4.18 -10.80 10.69
N ARG A 411 -3.63 -10.06 11.65
CA ARG A 411 -4.31 -8.97 12.38
C ARG A 411 -3.90 -7.58 11.88
N ARG A 412 -2.71 -7.51 11.28
CA ARG A 412 -2.15 -6.31 10.65
C ARG A 412 -1.62 -6.67 9.28
N ILE A 413 -1.54 -5.72 8.39
CA ILE A 413 -0.96 -5.98 7.05
C ILE A 413 0.53 -6.36 7.14
N THR A 414 1.23 -6.01 8.23
CA THR A 414 2.61 -6.43 8.51
C THR A 414 2.71 -7.94 8.83
N ASP A 415 1.63 -8.59 9.23
CA ASP A 415 1.63 -10.04 9.51
C ASP A 415 1.68 -10.89 8.24
N VAL A 416 1.45 -10.31 7.05
CA VAL A 416 1.32 -11.05 5.79
C VAL A 416 2.63 -11.77 5.41
N ALA A 417 3.76 -11.05 5.37
CA ALA A 417 5.04 -11.69 5.01
C ALA A 417 5.45 -12.76 6.02
N PRO A 418 5.40 -12.52 7.36
CA PRO A 418 5.62 -13.57 8.35
C PRO A 418 4.66 -14.77 8.19
N ALA A 419 3.38 -14.57 7.89
CA ALA A 419 2.42 -15.64 7.65
C ALA A 419 2.78 -16.49 6.42
N VAL A 420 3.21 -15.83 5.34
CA VAL A 420 3.72 -16.52 4.13
C VAL A 420 4.96 -17.35 4.46
N LEU A 421 5.92 -16.80 5.20
CA LEU A 421 7.14 -17.52 5.58
C LEU A 421 6.82 -18.72 6.48
N ALA A 422 5.95 -18.53 7.47
CA ALA A 422 5.49 -19.59 8.37
C ALA A 422 4.81 -20.74 7.60
N HIS A 423 3.99 -20.42 6.59
CA HIS A 423 3.33 -21.39 5.72
C HIS A 423 4.34 -22.31 5.04
N PHE A 424 5.50 -21.79 4.63
CA PHE A 424 6.58 -22.58 4.01
C PHE A 424 7.61 -23.12 4.99
N GLY A 425 7.46 -22.90 6.30
CA GLY A 425 8.43 -23.31 7.31
C GLY A 425 9.76 -22.56 7.22
N VAL A 426 9.74 -21.33 6.68
CA VAL A 426 10.91 -20.45 6.58
C VAL A 426 11.00 -19.59 7.83
N GLU A 427 12.20 -19.45 8.38
CA GLU A 427 12.46 -18.59 9.53
C GLU A 427 12.17 -17.13 9.19
N THR A 428 11.45 -16.45 10.09
CA THR A 428 11.12 -15.03 9.93
C THR A 428 12.36 -14.16 10.17
N PRO A 429 12.80 -13.33 9.21
CA PRO A 429 13.90 -12.39 9.40
C PRO A 429 13.67 -11.46 10.58
N ALA A 430 14.76 -11.08 11.29
CA ALA A 430 14.68 -10.19 12.45
C ALA A 430 14.13 -8.78 12.15
N SER A 431 14.11 -8.37 10.88
CA SER A 431 13.50 -7.10 10.42
C SER A 431 11.98 -7.16 10.33
N MET A 432 11.37 -8.35 10.34
CA MET A 432 9.93 -8.54 10.29
C MET A 432 9.33 -8.55 11.69
N GLU A 433 8.08 -8.12 11.80
CA GLU A 433 7.33 -8.21 13.06
C GLU A 433 7.02 -9.68 13.38
N ALA A 434 7.09 -10.02 14.66
CA ALA A 434 6.70 -11.36 15.09
C ALA A 434 5.17 -11.51 14.98
N LEU A 435 4.71 -12.63 14.42
CA LEU A 435 3.29 -12.99 14.47
C LEU A 435 2.82 -13.04 15.94
N ALA A 436 1.63 -12.49 16.20
CA ALA A 436 1.01 -12.66 17.49
C ALA A 436 0.84 -14.18 17.76
N SER A 437 1.31 -14.65 18.92
CA SER A 437 1.11 -16.04 19.31
C SER A 437 -0.39 -16.32 19.37
N VAL A 438 -0.83 -17.36 18.69
CA VAL A 438 -2.19 -17.89 18.82
C VAL A 438 -2.28 -18.44 20.23
N GLY A 439 -3.00 -17.69 21.11
CA GLY A 439 -3.26 -18.08 22.50
C GLY A 439 -4.39 -19.11 22.62
#